data_272ed8bba55c70d0548f8ed1e182c0ea
#
_entry.id   272ed8bba55c70d0548f8ed1e182c0ea
#
_cell.length_a   1.000
_cell.length_b   1.000
_cell.length_c   1.000
_cell.angle_alpha   90.00
_cell.angle_beta   90.00
_cell.angle_gamma   90.00
#
_symmetry.space_group_name_H-M   'P 1'
#
loop_
_entity.id
_entity.type
_entity.pdbx_description
1 polymer ?
#
loop_
_entity_poly.entity_id
_entity_poly.type
_entity_poly.pdbx_seq_one_letter_code
_entity_poly.pdbx_strand_id
1 'polypeptide(L)'
;MGWTNDYHLDINTEQNYWIANVGNLAECHLPLFDYIKDLSIHGAKTAKDLYGCKGWTAHTTANPWGYTAVSGSILWGLFPTASSWLASHLWTQYDYTQDKYFLKNTAYPLLKSNAEFLLDYMVIDPRNNYLVTGPSISPENSFRHQGQEFCASMMPTCDRVLAYDCLLYTSPSPRDRG
;
A
#
# COMPACT_ATOMS: atom_id res chain seq x y z
N MET A 1 11.20 24.24 3.02
CA MET A 1 11.25 22.88 3.52
C MET A 1 11.29 21.93 2.34
N GLY A 2 12.01 20.80 2.45
CA GLY A 2 12.13 19.83 1.37
C GLY A 2 10.79 19.15 1.07
N TRP A 3 10.63 18.67 -0.18
CA TRP A 3 9.48 17.87 -0.64
C TRP A 3 8.09 18.46 -0.35
N THR A 4 7.96 19.77 -0.29
CA THR A 4 6.70 20.50 -0.04
C THR A 4 5.97 20.14 1.26
N ASN A 5 6.63 19.44 2.20
CA ASN A 5 6.09 18.94 3.48
C ASN A 5 4.90 18.00 3.34
N ASP A 6 4.86 17.18 2.32
CA ASP A 6 3.87 16.12 2.23
C ASP A 6 4.22 14.91 3.12
N TYR A 7 3.32 13.95 3.19
CA TYR A 7 3.55 12.64 3.79
C TYR A 7 3.93 11.67 2.67
N HIS A 8 5.23 11.38 2.55
CA HIS A 8 5.73 10.45 1.54
C HIS A 8 5.46 9.01 1.95
N LEU A 9 4.73 8.28 1.09
CA LEU A 9 4.36 6.87 1.27
C LEU A 9 5.24 5.95 0.41
N ASP A 10 6.53 6.26 0.32
CA ASP A 10 7.52 5.43 -0.37
C ASP A 10 8.78 5.27 0.49
N ILE A 11 8.58 4.81 1.69
CA ILE A 11 9.51 4.56 2.79
C ILE A 11 9.50 5.63 3.90
N ASN A 12 9.35 6.92 3.61
CA ASN A 12 9.57 7.95 4.63
C ASN A 12 8.56 7.84 5.79
N THR A 13 7.29 7.72 5.49
CA THR A 13 6.25 7.54 6.52
C THR A 13 6.41 6.18 7.21
N GLU A 14 6.59 5.12 6.47
CA GLU A 14 6.76 3.75 6.97
C GLU A 14 7.95 3.65 7.91
N GLN A 15 9.10 4.18 7.50
CA GLN A 15 10.35 4.11 8.27
C GLN A 15 10.23 4.83 9.63
N ASN A 16 9.48 5.92 9.70
CA ASN A 16 9.29 6.65 10.95
C ASN A 16 8.60 5.80 12.03
N TYR A 17 7.83 4.78 11.64
CA TYR A 17 7.08 3.93 12.56
C TYR A 17 7.70 2.55 12.81
N TRP A 18 8.74 2.13 12.07
CA TRP A 18 9.33 0.81 12.24
C TRP A 18 9.85 0.54 13.65
N ILE A 19 10.35 1.58 14.32
CA ILE A 19 10.89 1.46 15.68
C ILE A 19 9.79 1.26 16.76
N ALA A 20 8.56 1.64 16.50
CA ALA A 20 7.53 1.72 17.54
C ALA A 20 7.26 0.37 18.21
N ASN A 21 6.94 -0.66 17.46
CA ASN A 21 6.70 -1.99 18.03
C ASN A 21 7.98 -2.63 18.58
N VAL A 22 9.08 -2.56 17.84
CA VAL A 22 10.39 -3.10 18.26
C VAL A 22 10.91 -2.44 19.54
N GLY A 23 10.65 -1.13 19.67
CA GLY A 23 11.02 -0.34 20.84
C GLY A 23 10.05 -0.46 22.02
N ASN A 24 9.04 -1.33 21.95
CA ASN A 24 7.97 -1.44 22.95
C ASN A 24 7.20 -0.12 23.15
N LEU A 25 6.93 0.58 22.05
CA LEU A 25 6.20 1.85 21.97
C LEU A 25 4.98 1.69 21.03
N ALA A 26 4.28 0.56 21.14
CA ALA A 26 3.17 0.20 20.26
C ALA A 26 2.06 1.27 20.20
N GLU A 27 1.86 2.00 21.30
CA GLU A 27 0.92 3.12 21.38
C GLU A 27 1.27 4.29 20.45
N CYS A 28 2.54 4.44 20.07
CA CYS A 28 2.98 5.46 19.13
C CYS A 28 2.49 5.21 17.70
N HIS A 29 2.01 4.01 17.38
CA HIS A 29 1.37 3.71 16.10
C HIS A 29 -0.08 4.22 15.99
N LEU A 30 -0.77 4.47 17.10
CA LEU A 30 -2.21 4.81 17.08
C LEU A 30 -2.54 5.98 16.15
N PRO A 31 -1.77 7.10 16.13
CA PRO A 31 -2.04 8.19 15.20
C PRO A 31 -1.91 7.79 13.72
N LEU A 32 -1.00 6.86 13.41
CA LEU A 32 -0.86 6.33 12.05
C LEU A 32 -2.10 5.52 11.65
N PHE A 33 -2.65 4.73 12.55
CA PHE A 33 -3.85 3.93 12.25
C PHE A 33 -5.09 4.78 12.04
N ASP A 34 -5.25 5.84 12.81
CA ASP A 34 -6.31 6.83 12.58
C ASP A 34 -6.13 7.51 11.22
N TYR A 35 -4.89 7.88 10.88
CA TYR A 35 -4.57 8.43 9.56
C TYR A 35 -4.86 7.45 8.42
N ILE A 36 -4.47 6.18 8.55
CA ILE A 36 -4.76 5.14 7.53
C ILE A 36 -6.27 4.99 7.32
N LYS A 37 -7.03 5.02 8.40
CA LYS A 37 -8.49 4.94 8.35
C LYS A 37 -9.09 6.11 7.56
N ASP A 38 -8.68 7.33 7.85
CA ASP A 38 -9.15 8.52 7.14
C ASP A 38 -8.67 8.50 5.68
N LEU A 39 -7.41 8.14 5.45
CA LEU A 39 -6.85 8.03 4.11
C LEU A 39 -7.60 7.00 3.24
N SER A 40 -8.05 5.89 3.84
CA SER A 40 -8.79 4.85 3.13
C SER A 40 -10.13 5.33 2.57
N ILE A 41 -10.78 6.29 3.23
CA ILE A 41 -12.04 6.90 2.77
C ILE A 41 -11.80 7.65 1.45
N HIS A 42 -10.75 8.48 1.40
CA HIS A 42 -10.37 9.20 0.18
C HIS A 42 -9.77 8.26 -0.87
N GLY A 43 -9.00 7.26 -0.43
CA GLY A 43 -8.40 6.24 -1.27
C GLY A 43 -9.42 5.35 -1.99
N ALA A 44 -10.59 5.14 -1.40
CA ALA A 44 -11.69 4.44 -2.07
C ALA A 44 -12.22 5.23 -3.28
N LYS A 45 -12.27 6.56 -3.17
CA LYS A 45 -12.61 7.41 -4.32
C LYS A 45 -11.54 7.34 -5.41
N THR A 46 -10.27 7.39 -5.04
CA THR A 46 -9.15 7.26 -5.99
C THR A 46 -9.14 5.89 -6.68
N ALA A 47 -9.36 4.79 -5.95
CA ALA A 47 -9.47 3.45 -6.51
C ALA A 47 -10.57 3.36 -7.57
N LYS A 48 -11.74 3.92 -7.26
CA LYS A 48 -12.88 3.94 -8.17
C LYS A 48 -12.68 4.85 -9.39
N ASP A 49 -12.27 6.10 -9.15
CA ASP A 49 -12.29 7.13 -10.21
C ASP A 49 -11.08 7.00 -11.15
N LEU A 50 -9.93 6.56 -10.65
CA LEU A 50 -8.70 6.45 -11.45
C LEU A 50 -8.53 5.06 -12.06
N TYR A 51 -8.94 4.00 -11.34
CA TYR A 51 -8.70 2.61 -11.73
C TYR A 51 -9.96 1.80 -12.01
N GLY A 52 -11.13 2.29 -11.64
CA GLY A 52 -12.39 1.53 -11.74
C GLY A 52 -12.48 0.34 -10.77
N CYS A 53 -11.62 0.34 -9.74
CA CYS A 53 -11.47 -0.74 -8.76
C CYS A 53 -12.29 -0.50 -7.50
N LYS A 54 -12.59 -1.59 -6.79
CA LYS A 54 -13.09 -1.57 -5.41
C LYS A 54 -11.95 -1.26 -4.42
N GLY A 55 -12.29 -1.29 -3.13
CA GLY A 55 -11.30 -1.10 -2.07
C GLY A 55 -10.73 0.30 -2.03
N TRP A 56 -9.48 0.44 -1.61
CA TRP A 56 -8.81 1.73 -1.52
C TRP A 56 -7.34 1.65 -1.91
N THR A 57 -6.83 2.76 -2.44
CA THR A 57 -5.41 2.95 -2.77
C THR A 57 -4.94 4.35 -2.41
N ALA A 58 -3.64 4.51 -2.28
CA ALA A 58 -2.96 5.79 -2.16
C ALA A 58 -1.62 5.70 -2.90
N HIS A 59 -1.11 6.84 -3.30
CA HIS A 59 0.16 6.97 -4.01
C HIS A 59 1.20 7.64 -3.11
N THR A 60 2.40 7.82 -3.63
CA THR A 60 3.56 8.36 -2.90
C THR A 60 3.25 9.62 -2.11
N THR A 61 2.58 10.58 -2.73
CA THR A 61 2.26 11.86 -2.09
C THR A 61 0.94 11.77 -1.35
N ALA A 62 0.98 12.02 -0.05
CA ALA A 62 -0.19 12.17 0.80
C ALA A 62 -0.07 13.44 1.67
N ASN A 63 -1.09 13.77 2.43
CA ASN A 63 -1.10 14.94 3.30
C ASN A 63 -2.15 14.81 4.41
N PRO A 64 -2.19 15.72 5.39
CA PRO A 64 -3.16 15.66 6.49
C PRO A 64 -4.64 15.70 6.05
N TRP A 65 -4.93 16.14 4.84
CA TRP A 65 -6.30 16.22 4.29
C TRP A 65 -6.69 14.98 3.47
N GLY A 66 -5.87 13.92 3.51
CA GLY A 66 -6.20 12.65 2.88
C GLY A 66 -6.02 12.62 1.37
N TYR A 67 -5.03 13.33 0.81
CA TYR A 67 -4.71 13.26 -0.61
C TYR A 67 -4.18 11.85 -0.94
N THR A 68 -4.70 11.24 -2.02
CA THR A 68 -4.39 9.85 -2.39
C THR A 68 -4.12 9.64 -3.88
N ALA A 69 -4.37 10.65 -4.72
CA ALA A 69 -4.21 10.52 -6.17
C ALA A 69 -2.74 10.60 -6.61
N VAL A 70 -2.48 10.27 -7.88
CA VAL A 70 -1.16 10.45 -8.49
C VAL A 70 -0.82 11.94 -8.52
N SER A 71 0.42 12.29 -8.16
CA SER A 71 0.91 13.66 -8.16
C SER A 71 2.35 13.72 -8.64
N GLY A 72 2.71 14.78 -9.34
CA GLY A 72 4.07 15.06 -9.81
C GLY A 72 4.54 14.17 -10.96
N SER A 73 5.79 13.74 -10.91
CA SER A 73 6.39 12.89 -11.94
C SER A 73 5.95 11.43 -11.79
N ILE A 74 5.78 10.74 -12.92
CA ILE A 74 5.52 9.29 -12.93
C ILE A 74 6.65 8.53 -12.23
N LEU A 75 7.89 8.98 -12.32
CA LEU A 75 9.07 8.33 -11.72
C LEU A 75 8.91 8.02 -10.21
N TRP A 76 8.16 8.84 -9.50
CA TRP A 76 7.91 8.67 -8.08
C TRP A 76 6.41 8.72 -7.69
N GLY A 77 5.55 9.32 -8.52
CA GLY A 77 4.16 9.58 -8.18
C GLY A 77 3.19 8.43 -8.47
N LEU A 78 3.45 7.58 -9.48
CA LEU A 78 2.56 6.49 -9.87
C LEU A 78 2.87 5.20 -9.08
N PHE A 79 2.51 5.18 -7.81
CA PHE A 79 2.81 4.07 -6.91
C PHE A 79 1.53 3.58 -6.18
N PRO A 80 0.64 2.85 -6.86
CA PRO A 80 -0.65 2.45 -6.28
C PRO A 80 -0.52 1.45 -5.12
N THR A 81 0.60 0.76 -4.98
CA THR A 81 0.87 -0.16 -3.87
C THR A 81 1.46 0.52 -2.63
N ALA A 82 1.65 1.85 -2.64
CA ALA A 82 1.99 2.62 -1.44
C ALA A 82 0.99 2.37 -0.31
N SER A 83 -0.31 2.29 -0.64
CA SER A 83 -1.35 1.94 0.32
C SER A 83 -1.14 0.57 0.99
N SER A 84 -0.65 -0.42 0.24
CA SER A 84 -0.37 -1.76 0.76
C SER A 84 0.83 -1.76 1.71
N TRP A 85 1.86 -0.96 1.38
CA TRP A 85 3.00 -0.80 2.26
C TRP A 85 2.61 -0.12 3.57
N LEU A 86 1.88 0.98 3.49
CA LEU A 86 1.38 1.67 4.67
C LEU A 86 0.47 0.76 5.51
N ALA A 87 -0.41 0.01 4.89
CA ALA A 87 -1.33 -0.91 5.57
C ALA A 87 -0.61 -2.09 6.27
N SER A 88 0.62 -2.44 5.87
CA SER A 88 1.40 -3.49 6.53
C SER A 88 1.68 -3.22 8.01
N HIS A 89 1.71 -1.94 8.41
CA HIS A 89 1.82 -1.53 9.82
C HIS A 89 0.66 -2.03 10.69
N LEU A 90 -0.54 -2.19 10.12
CA LEU A 90 -1.70 -2.73 10.83
C LEU A 90 -1.47 -4.20 11.21
N TRP A 91 -0.90 -4.98 10.28
CA TRP A 91 -0.55 -6.37 10.57
C TRP A 91 0.61 -6.47 11.57
N THR A 92 1.66 -5.67 11.38
CA THR A 92 2.80 -5.61 12.31
C THR A 92 2.35 -5.29 13.74
N GLN A 93 1.43 -4.34 13.91
CA GLN A 93 0.86 -4.04 15.22
C GLN A 93 0.18 -5.27 15.86
N TYR A 94 -0.62 -5.99 15.09
CA TYR A 94 -1.26 -7.20 15.57
C TYR A 94 -0.23 -8.29 15.92
N ASP A 95 0.78 -8.49 15.11
CA ASP A 95 1.83 -9.49 15.36
C ASP A 95 2.56 -9.27 16.68
N TYR A 96 2.81 -8.02 17.04
CA TYR A 96 3.49 -7.67 18.29
C TYR A 96 2.55 -7.67 19.50
N THR A 97 1.33 -7.19 19.35
CA THR A 97 0.40 -7.00 20.48
C THR A 97 -0.55 -8.17 20.70
N GLN A 98 -0.81 -8.98 19.67
CA GLN A 98 -1.81 -10.06 19.65
C GLN A 98 -3.22 -9.56 20.05
N ASP A 99 -3.50 -8.27 19.86
CA ASP A 99 -4.78 -7.65 20.18
C ASP A 99 -5.82 -8.03 19.10
N LYS A 100 -6.65 -9.01 19.44
CA LYS A 100 -7.75 -9.49 18.58
C LYS A 100 -8.86 -8.46 18.38
N TYR A 101 -9.04 -7.55 19.34
CA TYR A 101 -10.01 -6.46 19.18
C TYR A 101 -9.55 -5.47 18.11
N PHE A 102 -8.30 -5.05 18.18
CA PHE A 102 -7.67 -4.23 17.17
C PHE A 102 -7.71 -4.90 15.78
N LEU A 103 -7.33 -6.18 15.71
CA LEU A 103 -7.37 -6.93 14.45
C LEU A 103 -8.77 -6.91 13.84
N LYS A 104 -9.79 -7.27 14.62
CA LYS A 104 -11.17 -7.39 14.12
C LYS A 104 -11.79 -6.05 13.72
N ASN A 105 -11.56 -4.99 14.51
CA ASN A 105 -12.31 -3.75 14.39
C ASN A 105 -11.57 -2.65 13.63
N THR A 106 -10.26 -2.76 13.48
CA THR A 106 -9.42 -1.75 12.80
C THR A 106 -8.60 -2.35 11.68
N ALA A 107 -7.72 -3.32 11.97
CA ALA A 107 -6.74 -3.79 11.01
C ALA A 107 -7.38 -4.58 9.85
N TYR A 108 -8.14 -5.61 10.15
CA TYR A 108 -8.70 -6.50 9.13
C TYR A 108 -9.62 -5.80 8.12
N PRO A 109 -10.56 -4.92 8.51
CA PRO A 109 -11.38 -4.19 7.55
C PRO A 109 -10.55 -3.35 6.55
N LEU A 110 -9.50 -2.68 7.02
CA LEU A 110 -8.62 -1.84 6.18
C LEU A 110 -7.74 -2.68 5.27
N LEU A 111 -7.13 -3.75 5.79
CA LEU A 111 -6.32 -4.70 5.02
C LEU A 111 -7.17 -5.40 3.95
N LYS A 112 -8.35 -5.90 4.32
CA LYS A 112 -9.28 -6.54 3.39
C LYS A 112 -9.66 -5.61 2.24
N SER A 113 -10.02 -4.37 2.55
CA SER A 113 -10.40 -3.39 1.54
C SER A 113 -9.22 -3.01 0.63
N ASN A 114 -7.98 -2.96 1.15
CA ASN A 114 -6.80 -2.79 0.30
C ASN A 114 -6.53 -4.02 -0.58
N ALA A 115 -6.73 -5.23 -0.05
CA ALA A 115 -6.63 -6.46 -0.86
C ALA A 115 -7.68 -6.52 -1.96
N GLU A 116 -8.91 -6.05 -1.72
CA GLU A 116 -9.95 -5.93 -2.75
C GLU A 116 -9.51 -5.00 -3.89
N PHE A 117 -8.82 -3.90 -3.58
CA PHE A 117 -8.22 -3.04 -4.60
C PHE A 117 -7.17 -3.80 -5.42
N LEU A 118 -6.24 -4.49 -4.79
CA LEU A 118 -5.19 -5.24 -5.50
C LEU A 118 -5.78 -6.31 -6.42
N LEU A 119 -6.78 -7.05 -5.97
CA LEU A 119 -7.43 -8.09 -6.77
C LEU A 119 -8.13 -7.53 -8.01
N ASP A 120 -8.78 -6.37 -7.90
CA ASP A 120 -9.42 -5.70 -9.04
C ASP A 120 -8.39 -5.00 -9.96
N TYR A 121 -7.25 -4.54 -9.40
CA TYR A 121 -6.20 -3.84 -10.14
C TYR A 121 -5.29 -4.79 -10.93
N MET A 122 -5.14 -6.04 -10.49
CA MET A 122 -4.33 -7.01 -11.20
C MET A 122 -5.01 -7.46 -12.50
N VAL A 123 -4.20 -7.62 -13.54
CA VAL A 123 -4.61 -8.11 -14.86
C VAL A 123 -3.80 -9.35 -15.25
N ILE A 124 -4.32 -10.15 -16.17
CA ILE A 124 -3.59 -11.32 -16.70
C ILE A 124 -2.57 -10.83 -17.74
N ASP A 125 -1.28 -11.16 -17.51
CA ASP A 125 -0.23 -10.95 -18.51
C ASP A 125 -0.40 -11.97 -19.65
N PRO A 126 -0.66 -11.53 -20.88
CA PRO A 126 -0.92 -12.43 -22.01
C PRO A 126 0.30 -13.28 -22.42
N ARG A 127 1.51 -12.93 -21.95
CA ARG A 127 2.74 -13.65 -22.28
C ARG A 127 2.93 -14.91 -21.47
N ASN A 128 2.45 -14.95 -20.25
CA ASN A 128 2.72 -16.06 -19.30
C ASN A 128 1.49 -16.47 -18.48
N ASN A 129 0.38 -15.81 -18.68
CA ASN A 129 -0.90 -16.05 -17.99
C ASN A 129 -0.85 -15.85 -16.47
N TYR A 130 0.09 -15.04 -15.96
CA TYR A 130 0.15 -14.65 -14.54
C TYR A 130 -0.65 -13.39 -14.28
N LEU A 131 -1.20 -13.29 -13.05
CA LEU A 131 -1.74 -12.04 -12.54
C LEU A 131 -0.59 -11.08 -12.22
N VAL A 132 -0.69 -9.87 -12.75
CA VAL A 132 0.31 -8.81 -12.58
C VAL A 132 -0.37 -7.48 -12.26
N THR A 133 0.27 -6.65 -11.44
CA THR A 133 -0.12 -5.25 -11.25
C THR A 133 0.37 -4.41 -12.43
N GLY A 134 -0.22 -3.25 -12.62
CA GLY A 134 0.38 -2.27 -13.53
C GLY A 134 -0.63 -1.53 -14.41
N PRO A 135 -0.15 -0.41 -14.99
CA PRO A 135 1.22 0.09 -14.88
C PRO A 135 1.54 0.67 -13.50
N SER A 136 2.75 0.41 -13.00
CA SER A 136 3.24 0.89 -11.72
C SER A 136 4.74 1.18 -11.78
N ILE A 137 5.28 1.73 -10.72
CA ILE A 137 6.70 2.00 -10.57
C ILE A 137 7.28 1.27 -9.37
N SER A 138 8.61 1.17 -9.34
CA SER A 138 9.35 0.90 -8.10
C SER A 138 10.06 2.21 -7.71
N PRO A 139 9.48 3.04 -6.85
CA PRO A 139 10.01 4.37 -6.57
C PRO A 139 11.40 4.26 -5.88
N GLU A 140 12.37 5.09 -6.22
CA GLU A 140 12.38 5.98 -7.41
C GLU A 140 13.38 5.43 -8.43
N ASN A 141 13.04 4.33 -9.09
CA ASN A 141 13.94 3.62 -10.01
C ASN A 141 13.51 3.76 -11.46
N SER A 142 14.48 3.88 -12.34
CA SER A 142 14.30 3.77 -13.78
C SER A 142 15.07 2.57 -14.35
N PHE A 143 14.73 2.16 -15.55
CA PHE A 143 15.44 1.13 -16.30
C PHE A 143 15.63 1.56 -17.77
N ARG A 144 16.63 0.99 -18.43
CA ARG A 144 16.88 1.25 -19.84
C ARG A 144 16.43 0.08 -20.72
N HIS A 145 15.69 0.40 -21.76
CA HIS A 145 15.31 -0.55 -22.79
C HIS A 145 15.50 0.08 -24.18
N GLN A 146 16.21 -0.60 -25.08
CA GLN A 146 16.52 -0.13 -26.42
C GLN A 146 17.08 1.31 -26.47
N GLY A 147 17.94 1.65 -25.50
CA GLY A 147 18.59 2.97 -25.42
C GLY A 147 17.73 4.09 -24.82
N GLN A 148 16.46 3.81 -24.52
CA GLN A 148 15.54 4.75 -23.85
C GLN A 148 15.39 4.43 -22.37
N GLU A 149 15.09 5.44 -21.57
CA GLU A 149 14.86 5.31 -20.13
C GLU A 149 13.36 5.29 -19.82
N PHE A 150 12.97 4.34 -18.97
CA PHE A 150 11.60 4.13 -18.53
C PHE A 150 11.57 3.96 -17.01
N CYS A 151 10.44 4.30 -16.37
CA CYS A 151 10.21 4.09 -14.94
C CYS A 151 8.99 3.20 -14.64
N ALA A 152 7.99 3.24 -15.50
CA ALA A 152 6.78 2.43 -15.32
C ALA A 152 6.88 1.06 -16.01
N SER A 153 6.40 0.03 -15.33
CA SER A 153 6.36 -1.34 -15.86
C SER A 153 5.15 -2.10 -15.30
N MET A 154 4.95 -3.29 -15.85
CA MET A 154 4.03 -4.27 -15.25
C MET A 154 4.77 -5.04 -14.16
N MET A 155 4.14 -5.20 -12.99
CA MET A 155 4.62 -5.97 -11.85
C MET A 155 6.08 -5.66 -11.46
N PRO A 156 6.43 -4.40 -11.16
CA PRO A 156 7.74 -4.13 -10.58
C PRO A 156 7.94 -4.95 -9.31
N THR A 157 9.19 -5.22 -8.93
CA THR A 157 9.48 -6.08 -7.76
C THR A 157 8.85 -5.56 -6.48
N CYS A 158 8.80 -4.24 -6.30
CA CYS A 158 8.15 -3.60 -5.16
C CYS A 158 6.68 -4.01 -5.08
N ASP A 159 5.92 -3.83 -6.17
CA ASP A 159 4.51 -4.23 -6.23
C ASP A 159 4.32 -5.71 -5.92
N ARG A 160 5.17 -6.57 -6.49
CA ARG A 160 5.07 -8.01 -6.28
C ARG A 160 5.18 -8.40 -4.81
N VAL A 161 6.12 -7.80 -4.10
CA VAL A 161 6.33 -8.08 -2.67
C VAL A 161 5.16 -7.55 -1.86
N LEU A 162 4.76 -6.30 -2.08
CA LEU A 162 3.66 -5.67 -1.33
C LEU A 162 2.31 -6.32 -1.60
N ALA A 163 2.03 -6.72 -2.85
CA ALA A 163 0.81 -7.45 -3.18
C ALA A 163 0.79 -8.84 -2.54
N TYR A 164 1.93 -9.56 -2.56
CA TYR A 164 2.04 -10.87 -1.91
C TYR A 164 1.78 -10.77 -0.41
N ASP A 165 2.42 -9.86 0.28
CA ASP A 165 2.26 -9.67 1.72
C ASP A 165 0.82 -9.29 2.08
N CYS A 166 0.25 -8.31 1.38
CA CYS A 166 -1.13 -7.87 1.62
C CYS A 166 -2.13 -9.02 1.44
N LEU A 167 -1.99 -9.80 0.37
CA LEU A 167 -2.88 -10.94 0.10
C LEU A 167 -2.65 -12.09 1.07
N LEU A 168 -1.42 -12.30 1.56
CA LEU A 168 -1.12 -13.30 2.58
C LEU A 168 -1.82 -12.98 3.91
N TYR A 169 -1.77 -11.72 4.36
CA TYR A 169 -2.40 -11.30 5.62
C TYR A 169 -3.93 -11.35 5.58
N THR A 170 -4.52 -11.24 4.42
CA THR A 170 -5.97 -11.24 4.23
C THR A 170 -6.55 -12.60 3.82
N SER A 171 -5.71 -13.53 3.43
CA SER A 171 -6.13 -14.90 3.07
C SER A 171 -6.44 -15.74 4.31
N PRO A 172 -7.52 -16.54 4.32
CA PRO A 172 -7.76 -17.47 5.41
C PRO A 172 -6.62 -18.50 5.48
N SER A 173 -5.98 -18.61 6.64
CA SER A 173 -4.98 -19.63 6.90
C SER A 173 -5.60 -21.04 6.75
N PRO A 174 -4.86 -22.04 6.27
CA PRO A 174 -5.29 -23.44 6.32
C PRO A 174 -5.65 -23.90 7.73
N ARG A 175 -5.11 -23.24 8.77
CA ARG A 175 -5.43 -23.51 10.18
C ARG A 175 -6.77 -22.95 10.63
N ASP A 176 -7.32 -21.97 9.90
CA ASP A 176 -8.61 -21.33 10.23
C ASP A 176 -9.79 -22.06 9.57
N ARG A 177 -9.52 -23.17 8.87
CA ARG A 177 -10.52 -24.02 8.21
C ARG A 177 -10.92 -25.25 9.06
N GLY A 178 -10.56 -25.22 10.34
CA GLY A 178 -10.92 -26.26 11.29
C GLY A 178 -12.32 -26.13 11.86
#